data_701ba1c1f001e161f95d7f628aad1902
#
_entry.id   701ba1c1f001e161f95d7f628aad1902
#
_cell.length_a   1.000
_cell.length_b   1.000
_cell.length_c   1.000
_cell.angle_alpha   90.00
_cell.angle_beta   90.00
_cell.angle_gamma   90.00
#
_symmetry.space_group_name_H-M   'P 1'
#
loop_
_entity.id
_entity.type
_entity.pdbx_description
1 polymer ?
#
loop_
_entity_poly.entity_id
_entity_poly.type
_entity_poly.pdbx_seq_one_letter_code
_entity_poly.pdbx_strand_id
1 'polypeptide(L)'
;NIVMTWTPDGNGIVYRNRISDGFSGKLYTVNKEGGLSEVVPLPEGGFCSYSPDGKQLAYNRVMREFRTWKYYKGGMADDIWVYNPEKKSVENITNNEAQDIFPMWIGDEIYFLSDRDYTMNLFVYNTKTKQTSKVTNFTEYDVKFPSSFGNTIVFENGGYIYKMDAVSKKPEKVNVTLASDNVYARSEIKDGSKYITSASLSPK
;
A
#
# COMPACT_ATOMS: atom_id res chain seq x y z
N ASN A 1 -10.75 6.84 -10.71
CA ASN A 1 -11.03 5.48 -10.19
C ASN A 1 -9.70 4.73 -10.09
N ILE A 2 -9.49 4.05 -8.97
CA ILE A 2 -8.31 3.22 -8.76
C ILE A 2 -8.77 1.87 -8.25
N VAL A 3 -8.37 0.80 -8.93
CA VAL A 3 -8.68 -0.57 -8.52
C VAL A 3 -7.86 -0.90 -7.27
N MET A 4 -8.52 -1.47 -6.26
CA MET A 4 -7.91 -1.85 -4.99
C MET A 4 -7.69 -3.36 -4.91
N THR A 5 -8.74 -4.14 -5.12
CA THR A 5 -8.67 -5.62 -5.01
C THR A 5 -9.86 -6.27 -5.72
N TRP A 6 -9.86 -7.59 -5.78
CA TRP A 6 -11.02 -8.40 -6.20
C TRP A 6 -11.93 -8.70 -5.01
N THR A 7 -13.22 -8.92 -5.30
CA THR A 7 -14.11 -9.52 -4.29
C THR A 7 -13.71 -10.99 -4.03
N PRO A 8 -13.99 -11.53 -2.84
CA PRO A 8 -13.55 -12.88 -2.47
C PRO A 8 -14.05 -14.00 -3.41
N ASP A 9 -15.19 -13.81 -4.05
CA ASP A 9 -15.79 -14.73 -5.02
C ASP A 9 -15.19 -14.61 -6.44
N GLY A 10 -14.30 -13.64 -6.67
CA GLY A 10 -13.68 -13.36 -7.96
C GLY A 10 -14.65 -12.83 -9.04
N ASN A 11 -15.85 -12.42 -8.66
CA ASN A 11 -16.86 -11.90 -9.59
C ASN A 11 -16.98 -10.39 -9.61
N GLY A 12 -16.33 -9.70 -8.67
CA GLY A 12 -16.36 -8.25 -8.57
C GLY A 12 -14.98 -7.64 -8.36
N ILE A 13 -14.92 -6.35 -8.55
CA ILE A 13 -13.75 -5.50 -8.36
C ILE A 13 -14.10 -4.46 -7.31
N VAL A 14 -13.24 -4.33 -6.30
CA VAL A 14 -13.29 -3.22 -5.36
C VAL A 14 -12.43 -2.08 -5.91
N TYR A 15 -13.01 -0.90 -6.03
CA TYR A 15 -12.29 0.27 -6.50
C TYR A 15 -12.60 1.50 -5.65
N ARG A 16 -11.70 2.45 -5.68
CA ARG A 16 -11.83 3.74 -5.00
C ARG A 16 -12.21 4.84 -5.97
N ASN A 17 -13.15 5.69 -5.54
CA ASN A 17 -13.59 6.85 -6.28
C ASN A 17 -13.71 8.07 -5.34
N ARG A 18 -13.40 9.27 -5.87
CA ARG A 18 -13.46 10.56 -5.16
C ARG A 18 -14.66 11.42 -5.55
N ILE A 19 -15.56 10.95 -6.42
CA ILE A 19 -16.62 11.79 -7.00
C ILE A 19 -17.59 12.31 -5.94
N SER A 20 -17.78 11.57 -4.86
CA SER A 20 -18.82 11.90 -3.87
C SER A 20 -18.45 12.98 -2.85
N ASP A 21 -17.16 13.23 -2.62
CA ASP A 21 -16.72 14.13 -1.55
C ASP A 21 -15.42 14.91 -1.85
N GLY A 22 -14.87 14.75 -3.04
CA GLY A 22 -13.76 15.56 -3.56
C GLY A 22 -12.39 15.31 -2.93
N PHE A 23 -12.30 14.93 -1.69
CA PHE A 23 -11.03 14.84 -0.95
C PHE A 23 -10.72 13.43 -0.43
N SER A 24 -11.58 12.87 0.35
CA SER A 24 -11.51 11.46 0.77
C SER A 24 -12.13 10.58 -0.31
N GLY A 25 -11.77 9.38 -0.49
CA GLY A 25 -12.39 8.48 -1.47
C GLY A 25 -13.18 7.41 -0.77
N LYS A 26 -14.24 6.95 -1.42
CA LYS A 26 -15.04 5.82 -0.98
C LYS A 26 -14.70 4.57 -1.77
N LEU A 27 -14.90 3.44 -1.15
CA LEU A 27 -14.82 2.14 -1.81
C LEU A 27 -16.17 1.78 -2.44
N TYR A 28 -16.10 1.23 -3.63
CA TYR A 28 -17.20 0.73 -4.42
C TYR A 28 -16.90 -0.68 -4.89
N THR A 29 -17.93 -1.47 -5.07
CA THR A 29 -17.85 -2.75 -5.77
C THR A 29 -18.56 -2.65 -7.11
N VAL A 30 -18.05 -3.33 -8.12
CA VAL A 30 -18.69 -3.49 -9.42
C VAL A 30 -18.44 -4.92 -9.92
N ASN A 31 -19.43 -5.51 -10.57
CA ASN A 31 -19.26 -6.82 -11.19
C ASN A 31 -18.21 -6.73 -12.31
N LYS A 32 -17.38 -7.77 -12.49
CA LYS A 32 -16.37 -7.84 -13.55
C LYS A 32 -16.94 -7.73 -14.96
N GLU A 33 -18.19 -8.12 -15.13
CA GLU A 33 -18.92 -8.02 -16.41
C GLU A 33 -19.55 -6.62 -16.62
N GLY A 34 -19.36 -5.68 -15.67
CA GLY A 34 -19.91 -4.35 -15.71
C GLY A 34 -21.21 -4.20 -14.90
N GLY A 35 -21.91 -3.10 -15.14
CA GLY A 35 -23.16 -2.76 -14.43
C GLY A 35 -22.99 -1.59 -13.47
N LEU A 36 -23.98 -1.42 -12.59
CA LEU A 36 -23.98 -0.36 -11.59
C LEU A 36 -23.08 -0.74 -10.41
N SER A 37 -22.36 0.24 -9.91
CA SER A 37 -21.51 0.07 -8.73
C SER A 37 -22.30 0.22 -7.43
N GLU A 38 -21.95 -0.56 -6.45
CA GLU A 38 -22.45 -0.48 -5.08
C GLU A 38 -21.43 0.14 -4.14
N VAL A 39 -21.87 1.00 -3.23
CA VAL A 39 -20.99 1.62 -2.23
C VAL A 39 -20.71 0.62 -1.12
N VAL A 40 -19.45 0.40 -0.80
CA VAL A 40 -19.08 -0.24 0.46
C VAL A 40 -19.43 0.72 1.60
N PRO A 41 -20.22 0.33 2.61
CA PRO A 41 -20.77 1.24 3.61
C PRO A 41 -19.73 1.71 4.63
N LEU A 42 -18.63 2.31 4.13
CA LEU A 42 -17.57 2.94 4.88
C LEU A 42 -17.52 4.43 4.54
N PRO A 43 -17.22 5.30 5.50
CA PRO A 43 -17.13 6.74 5.24
C PRO A 43 -15.99 7.06 4.27
N GLU A 44 -14.86 6.36 4.39
CA GLU A 44 -13.67 6.51 3.59
C GLU A 44 -13.02 5.14 3.36
N GLY A 45 -12.20 5.01 2.34
CA GLY A 45 -11.44 3.78 2.10
C GLY A 45 -10.34 3.95 1.06
N GLY A 46 -9.26 3.23 1.25
CA GLY A 46 -8.08 3.18 0.38
C GLY A 46 -7.70 1.74 0.07
N PHE A 47 -6.42 1.42 0.24
CA PHE A 47 -5.95 0.05 0.06
C PHE A 47 -6.67 -0.91 0.99
N CYS A 48 -7.02 -2.06 0.50
CA CYS A 48 -7.80 -3.02 1.26
C CYS A 48 -7.49 -4.47 0.88
N SER A 49 -7.79 -5.36 1.81
CA SER A 49 -7.63 -6.81 1.65
C SER A 49 -8.72 -7.53 2.43
N TYR A 50 -9.38 -8.49 1.80
CA TYR A 50 -10.36 -9.32 2.48
C TYR A 50 -9.70 -10.36 3.39
N SER A 51 -10.41 -10.74 4.46
CA SER A 51 -10.06 -11.91 5.25
C SER A 51 -10.11 -13.17 4.38
N PRO A 52 -9.38 -14.26 4.72
CA PRO A 52 -9.38 -15.49 3.95
C PRO A 52 -10.76 -16.13 3.76
N ASP A 53 -11.68 -15.90 4.70
CA ASP A 53 -13.07 -16.36 4.62
C ASP A 53 -14.00 -15.37 3.88
N GLY A 54 -13.47 -14.23 3.43
CA GLY A 54 -14.20 -13.19 2.70
C GLY A 54 -15.16 -12.35 3.53
N LYS A 55 -15.26 -12.58 4.85
CA LYS A 55 -16.28 -11.96 5.69
C LYS A 55 -15.91 -10.60 6.27
N GLN A 56 -14.64 -10.26 6.28
CA GLN A 56 -14.13 -9.00 6.81
C GLN A 56 -13.20 -8.32 5.81
N LEU A 57 -13.04 -7.01 5.95
CA LEU A 57 -12.19 -6.21 5.08
C LEU A 57 -11.21 -5.40 5.95
N ALA A 58 -9.92 -5.69 5.82
CA ALA A 58 -8.88 -4.80 6.34
C ALA A 58 -8.67 -3.66 5.34
N TYR A 59 -8.59 -2.43 5.80
CA TYR A 59 -8.43 -1.26 4.94
C TYR A 59 -7.71 -0.13 5.66
N ASN A 60 -7.14 0.78 4.89
CA ASN A 60 -6.72 2.09 5.36
C ASN A 60 -7.55 3.19 4.68
N ARG A 61 -7.71 4.36 5.36
CA ARG A 61 -8.62 5.42 4.92
C ARG A 61 -8.01 6.31 3.85
N VAL A 62 -6.79 6.76 4.09
CA VAL A 62 -6.12 7.73 3.23
C VAL A 62 -5.24 7.03 2.21
N MET A 63 -5.59 7.14 0.94
CA MET A 63 -4.77 6.60 -0.12
C MET A 63 -3.74 7.62 -0.58
N ARG A 64 -2.55 7.56 -0.04
CA ARG A 64 -1.41 8.30 -0.56
C ARG A 64 -0.20 7.40 -0.66
N GLU A 65 -0.08 6.75 -1.79
CA GLU A 65 1.04 5.89 -2.14
C GLU A 65 2.33 6.69 -2.33
N PHE A 66 2.22 7.85 -2.97
CA PHE A 66 3.34 8.76 -3.25
C PHE A 66 3.35 9.90 -2.23
N ARG A 67 3.97 9.66 -1.08
CA ARG A 67 4.17 10.71 -0.09
C ARG A 67 5.50 11.38 -0.30
N THR A 68 5.45 12.68 -0.43
CA THR A 68 6.64 13.53 -0.44
C THR A 68 7.12 13.89 0.97
N TRP A 69 6.32 13.58 1.98
CA TRP A 69 6.60 13.87 3.40
C TRP A 69 6.71 12.57 4.20
N LYS A 70 7.83 12.47 4.93
CA LYS A 70 8.12 11.39 5.88
C LYS A 70 7.85 11.88 7.32
N TYR A 71 7.67 10.93 8.22
CA TYR A 71 7.54 11.18 9.66
C TYR A 71 6.38 12.12 10.03
N TYR A 72 5.39 12.21 9.18
CA TYR A 72 4.21 12.99 9.45
C TYR A 72 3.38 12.32 10.56
N LYS A 73 3.13 13.09 11.62
CA LYS A 73 2.31 12.70 12.76
C LYS A 73 1.14 13.67 12.88
N GLY A 74 0.00 13.28 12.38
CA GLY A 74 -1.19 14.13 12.38
C GLY A 74 -2.40 13.41 11.82
N GLY A 75 -3.53 14.08 11.69
CA GLY A 75 -4.81 13.50 11.29
C GLY A 75 -4.83 12.81 9.92
N MET A 76 -3.82 13.05 9.09
CA MET A 76 -3.63 12.38 7.80
C MET A 76 -2.68 11.16 7.89
N ALA A 77 -2.08 10.88 9.05
CA ALA A 77 -1.43 9.60 9.29
C ALA A 77 -2.51 8.52 9.34
N ASP A 78 -2.27 7.42 8.65
CA ASP A 78 -3.29 6.40 8.48
C ASP A 78 -3.05 5.20 9.41
N ASP A 79 -4.12 4.56 9.78
CA ASP A 79 -4.14 3.30 10.51
C ASP A 79 -4.76 2.20 9.68
N ILE A 80 -4.53 0.96 10.07
CA ILE A 80 -5.25 -0.19 9.54
C ILE A 80 -6.52 -0.41 10.36
N TRP A 81 -7.61 -0.48 9.63
CA TRP A 81 -8.96 -0.70 10.15
C TRP A 81 -9.50 -2.03 9.66
N VAL A 82 -10.31 -2.71 10.45
CA VAL A 82 -11.03 -3.92 10.06
C VAL A 82 -12.53 -3.64 10.09
N TYR A 83 -13.17 -3.78 8.95
CA TYR A 83 -14.62 -3.70 8.79
C TYR A 83 -15.25 -5.09 8.81
N ASN A 84 -16.25 -5.26 9.64
CA ASN A 84 -17.12 -6.45 9.68
C ASN A 84 -18.53 -6.06 9.23
N PRO A 85 -18.95 -6.44 8.01
CA PRO A 85 -20.26 -6.09 7.48
C PRO A 85 -21.42 -6.74 8.24
N GLU A 86 -21.25 -7.97 8.74
CA GLU A 86 -22.27 -8.70 9.48
C GLU A 86 -22.58 -7.99 10.82
N LYS A 87 -21.54 -7.60 11.56
CA LYS A 87 -21.66 -6.87 12.83
C LYS A 87 -21.87 -5.38 12.64
N LYS A 88 -21.74 -4.86 11.42
CA LYS A 88 -21.75 -3.42 11.10
C LYS A 88 -20.77 -2.63 11.99
N SER A 89 -19.59 -3.17 12.21
CA SER A 89 -18.56 -2.62 13.10
C SER A 89 -17.26 -2.36 12.37
N VAL A 90 -16.52 -1.36 12.86
CA VAL A 90 -15.18 -1.01 12.41
C VAL A 90 -14.26 -0.97 13.63
N GLU A 91 -13.12 -1.64 13.56
CA GLU A 91 -12.09 -1.69 14.60
C GLU A 91 -10.79 -1.10 14.06
N ASN A 92 -10.18 -0.13 14.77
CA ASN A 92 -8.83 0.30 14.50
C ASN A 92 -7.85 -0.68 15.17
N ILE A 93 -7.02 -1.37 14.37
CA ILE A 93 -6.16 -2.43 14.88
C ILE A 93 -4.71 -1.98 15.08
N THR A 94 -4.31 -0.83 14.60
CA THR A 94 -2.94 -0.31 14.78
C THR A 94 -2.86 0.87 15.74
N ASN A 95 -3.77 1.82 15.66
CA ASN A 95 -3.99 2.94 16.60
C ASN A 95 -2.70 3.55 17.17
N ASN A 96 -1.88 4.14 16.30
CA ASN A 96 -0.62 4.79 16.69
C ASN A 96 -0.36 6.04 15.85
N GLU A 97 0.69 6.81 16.17
CA GLU A 97 1.02 8.05 15.46
C GLU A 97 1.74 7.83 14.12
N ALA A 98 2.15 6.60 13.81
CA ALA A 98 2.86 6.28 12.58
C ALA A 98 1.89 6.13 11.41
N GLN A 99 2.46 6.05 10.23
CA GLN A 99 1.74 5.77 9.01
C GLN A 99 1.65 4.27 8.80
N ASP A 100 0.45 3.70 8.92
CA ASP A 100 0.17 2.30 8.65
C ASP A 100 -0.71 2.16 7.41
N ILE A 101 -0.20 1.51 6.36
CA ILE A 101 -0.85 1.43 5.05
C ILE A 101 -0.65 0.06 4.38
N PHE A 102 -1.40 -0.20 3.30
CA PHE A 102 -1.32 -1.42 2.50
C PHE A 102 -1.59 -2.71 3.27
N PRO A 103 -2.79 -2.88 3.83
CA PRO A 103 -3.12 -4.13 4.50
C PRO A 103 -3.15 -5.31 3.51
N MET A 104 -2.55 -6.42 3.92
CA MET A 104 -2.56 -7.70 3.21
C MET A 104 -2.93 -8.79 4.20
N TRP A 105 -4.13 -9.35 4.08
CA TRP A 105 -4.63 -10.35 5.03
C TRP A 105 -4.29 -11.76 4.57
N ILE A 106 -3.44 -12.47 5.32
CA ILE A 106 -2.96 -13.82 5.02
C ILE A 106 -3.17 -14.71 6.24
N GLY A 107 -4.06 -15.68 6.16
CA GLY A 107 -4.38 -16.54 7.31
C GLY A 107 -4.90 -15.75 8.51
N ASP A 108 -4.26 -15.91 9.66
CA ASP A 108 -4.58 -15.18 10.90
C ASP A 108 -3.80 -13.86 11.04
N GLU A 109 -3.08 -13.44 10.02
CA GLU A 109 -2.16 -12.30 10.07
C GLU A 109 -2.52 -11.23 9.04
N ILE A 110 -2.48 -9.97 9.45
CA ILE A 110 -2.62 -8.82 8.57
C ILE A 110 -1.25 -8.16 8.47
N TYR A 111 -0.61 -8.27 7.31
CA TYR A 111 0.63 -7.58 6.99
C TYR A 111 0.33 -6.16 6.52
N PHE A 112 1.19 -5.21 6.83
CA PHE A 112 1.05 -3.82 6.41
C PHE A 112 2.40 -3.11 6.44
N LEU A 113 2.49 -1.95 5.79
CA LEU A 113 3.65 -1.07 5.88
C LEU A 113 3.49 -0.09 7.04
N SER A 114 4.57 0.15 7.78
CA SER A 114 4.62 1.14 8.86
C SER A 114 5.96 1.86 8.91
N ASP A 115 5.91 3.18 9.17
CA ASP A 115 7.11 4.02 9.39
C ASP A 115 7.38 4.30 10.88
N ARG A 116 6.82 3.49 11.79
CA ARG A 116 6.96 3.66 13.25
C ARG A 116 8.41 3.63 13.74
N ASP A 117 9.31 3.01 12.97
CA ASP A 117 10.76 2.97 13.22
C ASP A 117 11.53 3.84 12.21
N TYR A 118 10.94 4.93 11.74
CA TYR A 118 11.47 5.90 10.78
C TYR A 118 11.55 5.42 9.33
N THR A 119 12.00 4.21 9.05
CA THR A 119 12.02 3.62 7.72
C THR A 119 10.78 2.76 7.53
N MET A 120 10.07 2.96 6.43
CA MET A 120 8.90 2.16 6.10
C MET A 120 9.31 0.69 5.95
N ASN A 121 8.75 -0.18 6.77
CA ASN A 121 9.01 -1.60 6.81
C ASN A 121 7.70 -2.39 6.84
N LEU A 122 7.77 -3.70 6.56
CA LEU A 122 6.67 -4.62 6.79
C LEU A 122 6.52 -4.91 8.28
N PHE A 123 5.29 -4.78 8.75
CA PHE A 123 4.80 -5.20 10.06
C PHE A 123 3.68 -6.22 9.89
N VAL A 124 3.37 -6.93 10.94
CA VAL A 124 2.29 -7.91 10.98
C VAL A 124 1.49 -7.77 12.26
N TYR A 125 0.17 -7.77 12.12
CA TYR A 125 -0.77 -7.86 13.22
C TYR A 125 -1.40 -9.24 13.24
N ASN A 126 -1.32 -9.95 14.36
CA ASN A 126 -1.95 -11.24 14.53
C ASN A 126 -3.37 -11.06 15.07
N THR A 127 -4.37 -11.50 14.32
CA THR A 127 -5.80 -11.29 14.65
C THR A 127 -6.26 -12.05 15.89
N LYS A 128 -5.56 -13.13 16.30
CA LYS A 128 -5.87 -13.93 17.48
C LYS A 128 -5.24 -13.36 18.73
N THR A 129 -3.95 -13.04 18.68
CA THR A 129 -3.21 -12.52 19.86
C THR A 129 -3.35 -11.01 20.02
N LYS A 130 -3.83 -10.31 19.00
CA LYS A 130 -3.94 -8.84 18.94
C LYS A 130 -2.58 -8.11 19.10
N GLN A 131 -1.50 -8.78 18.71
CA GLN A 131 -0.14 -8.23 18.83
C GLN A 131 0.40 -7.86 17.44
N THR A 132 1.12 -6.74 17.42
CA THR A 132 1.86 -6.27 16.23
C THR A 132 3.34 -6.53 16.41
N SER A 133 4.00 -7.01 15.37
CA SER A 133 5.45 -7.21 15.34
C SER A 133 6.05 -6.75 14.02
N LYS A 134 7.33 -6.37 14.06
CA LYS A 134 8.10 -5.99 12.88
C LYS A 134 8.55 -7.24 12.12
N VAL A 135 8.48 -7.21 10.79
CA VAL A 135 8.84 -8.32 9.91
C VAL A 135 10.16 -8.07 9.17
N THR A 136 10.34 -6.86 8.63
CA THR A 136 11.55 -6.50 7.89
C THR A 136 12.34 -5.41 8.61
N ASN A 137 13.65 -5.33 8.35
CA ASN A 137 14.57 -4.39 9.02
C ASN A 137 15.43 -3.60 8.01
N PHE A 138 14.79 -3.04 6.99
CA PHE A 138 15.46 -2.12 6.09
C PHE A 138 15.69 -0.77 6.78
N THR A 139 16.87 -0.18 6.61
CA THR A 139 17.27 1.06 7.29
C THR A 139 17.59 2.19 6.33
N GLU A 140 17.91 1.87 5.07
CA GLU A 140 18.35 2.86 4.08
C GLU A 140 17.20 3.36 3.22
N TYR A 141 16.39 2.45 2.70
CA TYR A 141 15.26 2.74 1.81
C TYR A 141 13.94 2.21 2.38
N ASP A 142 12.87 2.94 2.09
CA ASP A 142 11.52 2.52 2.45
C ASP A 142 11.08 1.30 1.62
N VAL A 143 10.35 0.39 2.24
CA VAL A 143 9.57 -0.62 1.53
C VAL A 143 8.38 0.05 0.86
N LYS A 144 8.14 -0.27 -0.42
CA LYS A 144 7.08 0.34 -1.23
C LYS A 144 6.31 -0.71 -2.03
N PHE A 145 5.09 -0.35 -2.43
CA PHE A 145 4.25 -1.10 -3.37
C PHE A 145 4.10 -2.59 -3.03
N PRO A 146 3.77 -2.94 -1.77
CA PRO A 146 3.59 -4.33 -1.42
C PRO A 146 2.33 -4.89 -2.10
N SER A 147 2.39 -6.15 -2.46
CA SER A 147 1.27 -6.91 -2.97
C SER A 147 1.38 -8.34 -2.49
N SER A 148 0.26 -9.04 -2.31
CA SER A 148 0.26 -10.42 -1.85
C SER A 148 -0.64 -11.32 -2.70
N PHE A 149 -0.20 -12.56 -2.83
CA PHE A 149 -1.02 -13.65 -3.38
C PHE A 149 -0.67 -14.96 -2.66
N GLY A 150 -1.69 -15.64 -2.14
CA GLY A 150 -1.49 -16.78 -1.25
C GLY A 150 -0.64 -16.39 -0.05
N ASN A 151 0.44 -17.12 0.20
CA ASN A 151 1.41 -16.82 1.25
C ASN A 151 2.59 -15.96 0.78
N THR A 152 2.59 -15.51 -0.46
CA THR A 152 3.71 -14.73 -1.00
C THR A 152 3.39 -13.24 -0.95
N ILE A 153 4.33 -12.47 -0.41
CA ILE A 153 4.33 -11.01 -0.46
C ILE A 153 5.48 -10.56 -1.35
N VAL A 154 5.21 -9.63 -2.27
CA VAL A 154 6.23 -8.98 -3.10
C VAL A 154 6.23 -7.48 -2.80
N PHE A 155 7.40 -6.86 -2.85
CA PHE A 155 7.53 -5.43 -2.60
C PHE A 155 8.83 -4.88 -3.21
N GLU A 156 8.91 -3.56 -3.31
CA GLU A 156 10.11 -2.82 -3.71
C GLU A 156 10.88 -2.33 -2.47
N ASN A 157 12.22 -2.38 -2.54
CA ASN A 157 13.11 -1.67 -1.64
C ASN A 157 14.41 -1.30 -2.34
N GLY A 158 14.78 -0.01 -2.31
CA GLY A 158 16.02 0.49 -2.90
C GLY A 158 16.16 0.26 -4.41
N GLY A 159 15.04 0.24 -5.15
CA GLY A 159 15.03 -0.03 -6.59
C GLY A 159 15.13 -1.50 -6.96
N TYR A 160 15.01 -2.41 -5.99
CA TYR A 160 14.99 -3.85 -6.19
C TYR A 160 13.66 -4.46 -5.80
N ILE A 161 13.28 -5.54 -6.47
CA ILE A 161 12.11 -6.34 -6.14
C ILE A 161 12.52 -7.41 -5.12
N TYR A 162 11.72 -7.54 -4.08
CA TYR A 162 11.81 -8.58 -3.07
C TYR A 162 10.57 -9.44 -3.07
N LYS A 163 10.73 -10.71 -2.75
CA LYS A 163 9.65 -11.63 -2.40
C LYS A 163 9.86 -12.15 -0.99
N MET A 164 8.78 -12.44 -0.31
CA MET A 164 8.79 -13.01 1.04
C MET A 164 7.64 -14.01 1.16
N ASP A 165 7.90 -15.14 1.75
CA ASP A 165 6.89 -16.08 2.18
C ASP A 165 6.41 -15.71 3.59
N ALA A 166 5.09 -15.62 3.80
CA ALA A 166 4.46 -15.20 5.05
C ALA A 166 4.74 -16.17 6.22
N VAL A 167 5.04 -17.42 5.95
CA VAL A 167 5.37 -18.41 6.99
C VAL A 167 6.80 -18.24 7.48
N SER A 168 7.75 -18.19 6.55
CA SER A 168 9.18 -18.05 6.89
C SER A 168 9.54 -16.62 7.28
N LYS A 169 8.78 -15.63 6.82
CA LYS A 169 9.00 -14.18 7.05
C LYS A 169 10.42 -13.70 6.67
N LYS A 170 11.05 -14.37 5.69
CA LYS A 170 12.39 -14.03 5.21
C LYS A 170 12.29 -13.37 3.84
N PRO A 171 12.64 -12.08 3.70
CA PRO A 171 12.67 -11.42 2.41
C PRO A 171 13.87 -11.88 1.58
N GLU A 172 13.65 -12.17 0.31
CA GLU A 172 14.64 -12.53 -0.67
C GLU A 172 14.61 -11.56 -1.84
N LYS A 173 15.77 -11.04 -2.24
CA LYS A 173 15.89 -10.22 -3.44
C LYS A 173 15.64 -11.06 -4.68
N VAL A 174 14.74 -10.59 -5.55
CA VAL A 174 14.50 -11.23 -6.85
C VAL A 174 15.59 -10.80 -7.82
N ASN A 175 16.28 -11.77 -8.40
CA ASN A 175 17.27 -11.49 -9.43
C ASN A 175 16.57 -11.28 -10.78
N VAL A 176 16.62 -10.04 -11.29
CA VAL A 176 16.05 -9.66 -12.58
C VAL A 176 17.21 -9.34 -13.53
N THR A 177 17.25 -10.04 -14.65
CA THR A 177 18.23 -9.80 -15.71
C THR A 177 17.51 -9.25 -16.94
N LEU A 178 17.96 -8.12 -17.45
CA LEU A 178 17.46 -7.51 -18.67
C LEU A 178 18.49 -7.67 -19.79
N ALA A 179 18.13 -8.37 -20.85
CA ALA A 179 18.91 -8.44 -22.07
C ALA A 179 18.51 -7.26 -22.99
N SER A 180 19.07 -6.08 -22.70
CA SER A 180 18.83 -4.86 -23.47
C SER A 180 20.12 -4.08 -23.64
N ASP A 181 20.33 -3.48 -24.80
CA ASP A 181 21.46 -2.58 -25.05
C ASP A 181 21.25 -1.17 -24.47
N ASN A 182 20.09 -0.91 -23.86
CA ASN A 182 19.75 0.32 -23.13
C ASN A 182 20.14 1.61 -23.87
N VAL A 183 19.84 1.70 -25.16
CA VAL A 183 20.23 2.83 -26.01
C VAL A 183 19.92 4.18 -25.37
N TYR A 184 18.74 4.30 -24.72
CA TYR A 184 18.32 5.54 -24.06
C TYR A 184 18.99 5.82 -22.71
N ALA A 185 19.69 4.84 -22.14
CA ALA A 185 20.42 4.99 -20.88
C ALA A 185 21.93 5.29 -21.10
N ARG A 186 22.37 5.34 -22.36
CA ARG A 186 23.76 5.67 -22.67
C ARG A 186 24.03 7.15 -22.39
N SER A 187 25.23 7.42 -21.86
CA SER A 187 25.66 8.80 -21.64
C SER A 187 25.75 9.53 -22.98
N GLU A 188 25.12 10.68 -23.05
CA GLU A 188 25.08 11.54 -24.23
C GLU A 188 25.45 12.97 -23.83
N ILE A 189 26.32 13.61 -24.62
CA ILE A 189 26.61 15.04 -24.42
C ILE A 189 25.58 15.86 -25.19
N LYS A 190 24.83 16.67 -24.49
CA LYS A 190 23.82 17.54 -25.08
C LYS A 190 24.07 19.01 -24.75
N ASP A 191 23.71 19.89 -25.67
CA ASP A 191 23.65 21.32 -25.37
C ASP A 191 22.56 21.55 -24.29
N GLY A 192 22.99 21.95 -23.10
CA GLY A 192 22.10 22.17 -21.95
C GLY A 192 21.30 23.47 -22.04
N SER A 193 21.62 24.39 -22.94
CA SER A 193 20.99 25.73 -23.01
C SER A 193 19.47 25.66 -23.15
N LYS A 194 18.95 24.66 -23.88
CA LYS A 194 17.52 24.44 -24.10
C LYS A 194 16.75 23.95 -22.87
N TYR A 195 17.46 23.45 -21.85
CA TYR A 195 16.87 22.88 -20.64
C TYR A 195 16.95 23.82 -19.42
N ILE A 196 17.64 24.97 -19.57
CA ILE A 196 17.75 25.96 -18.52
C ILE A 196 16.49 26.82 -18.55
N THR A 197 15.62 26.65 -17.56
CA THR A 197 14.37 27.41 -17.44
C THR A 197 14.51 28.62 -16.50
N SER A 198 15.43 28.56 -15.55
CA SER A 198 15.73 29.66 -14.65
C SER A 198 17.14 29.52 -14.07
N ALA A 199 17.76 30.63 -13.73
CA ALA A 199 19.03 30.68 -13.00
C ALA A 199 18.99 31.80 -11.96
N SER A 200 19.58 31.55 -10.79
CA SER A 200 19.80 32.59 -9.79
C SER A 200 21.19 32.45 -9.19
N LEU A 201 21.82 33.59 -8.90
CA LEU A 201 23.10 33.65 -8.19
C LEU A 201 22.82 33.56 -6.69
N SER A 202 23.57 32.73 -5.99
CA SER A 202 23.58 32.78 -4.52
C SER A 202 24.25 34.06 -4.08
N PRO A 203 23.60 34.87 -3.23
CA PRO A 203 24.34 35.89 -2.50
C PRO A 203 25.38 35.17 -1.62
N LYS A 204 26.58 35.72 -1.52
CA LYS A 204 27.62 35.14 -0.69
C LYS A 204 27.14 34.80 0.70
#